data_576d2347929cf80ce468d7b395348706
#
_entry.id   576d2347929cf80ce468d7b395348706
#
_cell.length_a   1.000
_cell.length_b   1.000
_cell.length_c   1.000
_cell.angle_alpha   90.00
_cell.angle_beta   90.00
_cell.angle_gamma   90.00
#
_symmetry.space_group_name_H-M   'P 1'
#
loop_
_entity.id
_entity.type
_entity.pdbx_description
1 polymer ?
#
loop_
_entity_poly.entity_id
_entity_poly.type
_entity_poly.pdbx_seq_one_letter_code
_entity_poly.pdbx_strand_id
1 'polypeptide(L)'
;MSEDWTLNHLGMMVTNKKAVLNHFQSLGIGVSVGPQPLMPYEEGVGELTYFQTLDGDPITHRYTTGGVHDFKDGQSQIGDCQLEVYPMKPGSGMFISEYLLKKGPGINHIAFNTPNIDQDTQKLLDKGCDLVFNATINGKTIENYLDT
;
A
#
# COMPACT_ATOMS: atom_id res chain seq x y z
N MET A 1 15.46 -12.26 -6.27
CA MET A 1 15.14 -11.53 -5.02
C MET A 1 16.44 -11.46 -4.25
N SER A 2 16.79 -10.34 -3.67
CA SER A 2 17.94 -10.28 -2.77
C SER A 2 17.59 -11.07 -1.50
N GLU A 3 18.58 -11.70 -0.88
CA GLU A 3 18.40 -12.50 0.34
C GLU A 3 17.93 -11.63 1.54
N ASP A 4 17.91 -10.30 1.37
CA ASP A 4 17.61 -9.32 2.42
C ASP A 4 16.19 -8.78 2.42
N TRP A 5 15.33 -9.27 1.52
CA TRP A 5 13.92 -8.85 1.50
C TRP A 5 13.14 -9.59 2.58
N THR A 6 12.34 -8.84 3.32
CA THR A 6 11.43 -9.41 4.32
C THR A 6 9.99 -9.09 3.98
N LEU A 7 9.11 -10.07 4.13
CA LEU A 7 7.68 -9.88 3.95
C LEU A 7 7.19 -8.85 4.98
N ASN A 8 6.48 -7.82 4.50
CA ASN A 8 5.88 -6.81 5.37
C ASN A 8 4.38 -7.11 5.56
N HIS A 9 3.60 -7.05 4.48
CA HIS A 9 2.16 -7.26 4.56
C HIS A 9 1.56 -7.81 3.27
N LEU A 10 0.33 -8.29 3.40
CA LEU A 10 -0.58 -8.56 2.30
C LEU A 10 -1.64 -7.47 2.27
N GLY A 11 -1.82 -6.84 1.12
CA GLY A 11 -2.87 -5.84 0.92
C GLY A 11 -4.14 -6.46 0.37
N MET A 12 -5.26 -6.20 1.03
CA MET A 12 -6.58 -6.66 0.62
C MET A 12 -7.53 -5.49 0.48
N MET A 13 -8.17 -5.39 -0.66
CA MET A 13 -9.24 -4.43 -0.87
C MET A 13 -10.61 -5.07 -0.79
N VAL A 14 -11.52 -4.37 -0.12
CA VAL A 14 -12.86 -4.89 0.18
C VAL A 14 -13.90 -3.78 0.05
N THR A 15 -15.13 -4.17 -0.24
CA THR A 15 -16.26 -3.23 -0.33
C THR A 15 -16.75 -2.79 1.05
N ASN A 16 -16.60 -3.65 2.05
CA ASN A 16 -17.02 -3.38 3.44
C ASN A 16 -15.96 -3.86 4.42
N LYS A 17 -15.01 -2.98 4.73
CA LYS A 17 -13.91 -3.26 5.64
C LYS A 17 -14.36 -3.79 7.01
N LYS A 18 -15.36 -3.13 7.61
CA LYS A 18 -15.85 -3.51 8.94
C LYS A 18 -16.41 -4.94 8.95
N ALA A 19 -17.18 -5.29 7.92
CA ALA A 19 -17.74 -6.65 7.82
C ALA A 19 -16.65 -7.71 7.68
N VAL A 20 -15.62 -7.44 6.87
CA VAL A 20 -14.49 -8.36 6.65
C VAL A 20 -13.66 -8.52 7.91
N LEU A 21 -13.31 -7.43 8.60
CA LEU A 21 -12.55 -7.51 9.86
C LEU A 21 -13.32 -8.25 10.94
N ASN A 22 -14.63 -7.98 11.09
CA ASN A 22 -15.48 -8.71 12.03
C ASN A 22 -15.56 -10.21 11.70
N HIS A 23 -15.63 -10.54 10.41
CA HIS A 23 -15.65 -11.93 9.97
C HIS A 23 -14.34 -12.64 10.32
N PHE A 24 -13.18 -12.06 10.00
CA PHE A 24 -11.89 -12.63 10.38
C PHE A 24 -11.77 -12.81 11.89
N GLN A 25 -12.15 -11.79 12.65
CA GLN A 25 -12.14 -11.86 14.11
C GLN A 25 -13.04 -12.99 14.64
N SER A 26 -14.22 -13.19 14.05
CA SER A 26 -15.12 -14.28 14.44
C SER A 26 -14.56 -15.68 14.17
N LEU A 27 -13.64 -15.78 13.21
CA LEU A 27 -12.91 -17.02 12.88
C LEU A 27 -11.63 -17.20 13.72
N GLY A 28 -11.31 -16.25 14.59
CA GLY A 28 -10.04 -16.24 15.32
C GLY A 28 -8.83 -15.95 14.43
N ILE A 29 -9.05 -15.40 13.24
CA ILE A 29 -8.00 -15.04 12.28
C ILE A 29 -7.61 -13.58 12.51
N GLY A 30 -6.40 -13.40 12.99
CA GLY A 30 -5.85 -12.07 13.22
C GLY A 30 -6.43 -11.38 14.45
N VAL A 31 -5.64 -10.48 15.01
CA VAL A 31 -6.10 -9.52 16.02
C VAL A 31 -6.31 -8.21 15.28
N SER A 32 -7.51 -7.63 15.34
CA SER A 32 -7.71 -6.25 14.92
C SER A 32 -6.86 -5.38 15.84
N VAL A 33 -5.67 -5.06 15.42
CA VAL A 33 -4.90 -3.99 16.05
C VAL A 33 -5.60 -2.72 15.61
N GLY A 34 -6.12 -1.97 16.57
CA GLY A 34 -6.67 -0.64 16.32
C GLY A 34 -5.72 0.20 15.48
N PRO A 35 -6.08 1.42 15.09
CA PRO A 35 -5.26 2.24 14.21
C PRO A 35 -3.84 2.27 14.75
N GLN A 36 -2.95 1.55 14.07
CA GLN A 36 -1.52 1.64 14.34
C GLN A 36 -1.10 3.02 13.86
N PRO A 37 -0.35 3.77 14.65
CA PRO A 37 0.37 4.89 14.08
C PRO A 37 1.26 4.27 13.00
N LEU A 38 0.98 4.56 11.73
CA LEU A 38 1.97 4.33 10.70
C LEU A 38 3.28 4.97 11.17
N MET A 39 4.37 4.29 10.85
CA MET A 39 5.71 4.70 11.26
C MET A 39 5.80 6.22 11.31
N PRO A 40 6.40 6.81 12.35
CA PRO A 40 6.55 8.24 12.42
C PRO A 40 7.33 8.66 11.19
N TYR A 41 6.60 9.09 10.15
CA TYR A 41 7.23 9.73 9.01
C TYR A 41 7.90 10.99 9.52
N GLU A 42 9.13 11.20 9.10
CA GLU A 42 9.83 12.45 9.33
C GLU A 42 8.91 13.61 8.90
N GLU A 43 8.93 14.70 9.66
CA GLU A 43 8.23 15.90 9.24
C GLU A 43 8.76 16.35 7.89
N GLY A 44 7.87 16.60 6.94
CA GLY A 44 8.29 17.00 5.62
C GLY A 44 7.17 17.08 4.61
N VAL A 45 7.55 17.22 3.35
CA VAL A 45 6.65 17.19 2.21
C VAL A 45 6.66 15.80 1.62
N GLY A 46 5.49 15.14 1.66
CA GLY A 46 5.25 13.89 0.98
C GLY A 46 4.65 14.11 -0.40
N GLU A 47 5.02 13.24 -1.32
CA GLU A 47 4.45 13.18 -2.67
C GLU A 47 4.02 11.75 -2.99
N LEU A 48 2.80 11.62 -3.53
CA LEU A 48 2.24 10.36 -4.03
C LEU A 48 2.06 10.51 -5.53
N THR A 49 2.82 9.77 -6.33
CA THR A 49 2.73 9.82 -7.78
C THR A 49 2.14 8.53 -8.32
N TYR A 50 1.03 8.65 -9.05
CA TYR A 50 0.35 7.57 -9.74
C TYR A 50 0.71 7.63 -11.21
N PHE A 51 1.37 6.62 -11.74
CA PHE A 51 1.83 6.56 -13.12
C PHE A 51 0.80 5.98 -14.07
N GLN A 52 -0.06 5.11 -13.58
CA GLN A 52 -1.16 4.54 -14.36
C GLN A 52 -2.46 5.25 -14.01
N THR A 53 -2.90 6.15 -14.87
CA THR A 53 -4.16 6.87 -14.74
C THR A 53 -5.07 6.57 -15.93
N LEU A 54 -6.36 6.90 -15.82
CA LEU A 54 -7.31 6.71 -16.92
C LEU A 54 -6.95 7.55 -18.15
N ASP A 55 -6.37 8.71 -17.94
CA ASP A 55 -6.00 9.67 -19.00
C ASP A 55 -4.57 9.46 -19.52
N GLY A 56 -3.80 8.56 -18.90
CA GLY A 56 -2.44 8.22 -19.31
C GLY A 56 -1.34 9.13 -18.74
N ASP A 57 -1.70 10.27 -18.19
CA ASP A 57 -0.73 11.21 -17.59
C ASP A 57 -0.52 10.94 -16.11
N PRO A 58 0.71 10.94 -15.58
CA PRO A 58 0.97 10.80 -14.16
C PRO A 58 0.32 11.91 -13.33
N ILE A 59 -0.28 11.53 -12.21
CA ILE A 59 -0.87 12.48 -11.24
C ILE A 59 -0.06 12.45 -9.95
N THR A 60 0.40 13.62 -9.50
CA THR A 60 1.12 13.76 -8.22
C THR A 60 0.30 14.55 -7.23
N HIS A 61 0.07 13.97 -6.06
CA HIS A 61 -0.52 14.62 -4.90
C HIS A 61 0.56 14.95 -3.88
N ARG A 62 0.55 16.19 -3.38
CA ARG A 62 1.43 16.64 -2.30
C ARG A 62 0.67 16.70 -0.98
N TYR A 63 1.34 16.32 0.07
CA TYR A 63 0.81 16.38 1.42
C TYR A 63 1.91 16.75 2.41
N THR A 64 1.53 17.35 3.53
CA THR A 64 2.47 17.61 4.62
C THR A 64 2.47 16.42 5.55
N THR A 65 3.65 15.83 5.77
CA THR A 65 3.85 14.81 6.78
C THR A 65 4.25 15.51 8.08
N GLY A 66 3.68 15.10 9.14
CA GLY A 66 3.96 15.63 10.47
C GLY A 66 2.78 15.36 11.36
N GLY A 67 2.96 14.52 12.32
CA GLY A 67 1.90 14.04 13.17
C GLY A 67 1.49 12.59 12.83
N VAL A 68 0.70 12.06 13.69
CA VAL A 68 0.13 10.73 13.55
C VAL A 68 -0.84 10.75 12.38
N HIS A 69 -0.44 10.24 11.22
CA HIS A 69 -1.39 9.91 10.18
C HIS A 69 -2.27 8.79 10.71
N ASP A 70 -3.48 9.18 11.05
CA ASP A 70 -4.54 8.26 11.44
C ASP A 70 -5.00 7.52 10.18
N PHE A 71 -4.19 6.57 9.70
CA PHE A 71 -4.67 5.62 8.71
C PHE A 71 -5.72 4.77 9.42
N LYS A 72 -6.95 5.17 9.23
CA LYS A 72 -8.14 4.46 9.71
C LYS A 72 -8.34 3.11 9.02
N ASP A 73 -7.30 2.59 8.40
CA ASP A 73 -7.32 1.33 7.69
C ASP A 73 -7.06 0.21 8.69
N GLY A 74 -7.90 -0.79 8.67
CA GLY A 74 -7.79 -1.90 9.60
C GLY A 74 -6.61 -2.77 9.22
N GLN A 75 -5.66 -2.86 10.12
CA GLN A 75 -4.60 -3.85 10.02
C GLN A 75 -4.95 -5.02 10.93
N SER A 76 -4.78 -6.22 10.41
CA SER A 76 -4.88 -7.46 11.17
C SER A 76 -3.53 -8.15 11.15
N GLN A 77 -3.17 -8.76 12.26
CA GLN A 77 -1.95 -9.56 12.37
C GLN A 77 -2.29 -11.03 12.16
N ILE A 78 -1.60 -11.69 11.23
CA ILE A 78 -1.70 -13.13 10.99
C ILE A 78 -0.32 -13.73 11.18
N GLY A 79 -0.02 -14.23 12.37
CA GLY A 79 1.34 -14.63 12.71
C GLY A 79 2.30 -13.44 12.59
N ASP A 80 3.39 -13.60 11.84
CA ASP A 80 4.38 -12.55 11.60
C ASP A 80 4.04 -11.66 10.37
N CYS A 81 2.93 -11.94 9.68
CA CYS A 81 2.50 -11.18 8.53
C CYS A 81 1.37 -10.22 8.89
N GLN A 82 1.43 -8.99 8.42
CA GLN A 82 0.32 -8.06 8.52
C GLN A 82 -0.64 -8.26 7.35
N LEU A 83 -1.93 -8.14 7.62
CA LEU A 83 -2.96 -8.02 6.61
C LEU A 83 -3.52 -6.60 6.65
N GLU A 84 -3.27 -5.86 5.59
CA GLU A 84 -3.78 -4.52 5.43
C GLU A 84 -5.11 -4.56 4.67
N VAL A 85 -6.18 -4.07 5.28
CA VAL A 85 -7.53 -4.12 4.71
C VAL A 85 -8.01 -2.71 4.39
N TYR A 86 -8.12 -2.41 3.11
CA TYR A 86 -8.59 -1.11 2.61
C TYR A 86 -10.05 -1.13 2.19
N PRO A 87 -10.81 -0.08 2.43
CA PRO A 87 -12.10 0.08 1.81
C PRO A 87 -11.94 0.48 0.34
N MET A 88 -12.65 -0.18 -0.54
CA MET A 88 -12.76 0.23 -1.93
C MET A 88 -13.54 1.55 -2.02
N LYS A 89 -12.93 2.58 -2.58
CA LYS A 89 -13.57 3.88 -2.85
C LYS A 89 -13.55 4.16 -4.35
N PRO A 90 -14.58 3.74 -5.10
CA PRO A 90 -14.67 4.03 -6.53
C PRO A 90 -14.58 5.52 -6.81
N GLY A 91 -13.87 5.90 -7.86
CA GLY A 91 -13.75 7.30 -8.27
C GLY A 91 -12.84 8.17 -7.40
N SER A 92 -12.01 7.55 -6.55
CA SER A 92 -11.02 8.31 -5.75
C SER A 92 -9.82 8.81 -6.57
N GLY A 93 -9.70 8.40 -7.84
CA GLY A 93 -8.51 8.65 -8.68
C GLY A 93 -7.28 7.88 -8.24
N MET A 94 -7.38 7.10 -7.18
CA MET A 94 -6.29 6.23 -6.75
C MET A 94 -6.21 5.03 -7.69
N PHE A 95 -5.02 4.76 -8.23
CA PHE A 95 -4.73 3.61 -9.08
C PHE A 95 -5.36 2.31 -8.55
N ILE A 96 -5.20 2.06 -7.28
CA ILE A 96 -5.74 0.88 -6.60
C ILE A 96 -7.27 0.80 -6.73
N SER A 97 -7.98 1.92 -6.62
CA SER A 97 -9.45 1.95 -6.75
C SER A 97 -9.90 1.59 -8.16
N GLU A 98 -9.23 2.10 -9.18
CA GLU A 98 -9.55 1.81 -10.58
C GLU A 98 -9.18 0.37 -10.96
N TYR A 99 -8.04 -0.12 -10.50
CA TYR A 99 -7.64 -1.51 -10.69
C TYR A 99 -8.70 -2.47 -10.12
N LEU A 100 -9.23 -2.16 -8.95
CA LEU A 100 -10.20 -3.00 -8.27
C LEU A 100 -11.58 -2.96 -8.87
N LEU A 101 -12.00 -1.82 -9.45
CA LEU A 101 -13.20 -1.79 -10.26
C LEU A 101 -13.15 -2.80 -11.41
N LYS A 102 -11.95 -3.08 -11.93
CA LYS A 102 -11.73 -4.06 -13.00
C LYS A 102 -11.59 -5.49 -12.49
N LYS A 103 -10.93 -5.68 -11.35
CA LYS A 103 -10.55 -7.01 -10.82
C LYS A 103 -11.44 -7.49 -9.67
N GLY A 104 -12.16 -6.57 -9.01
CA GLY A 104 -13.01 -6.87 -7.86
C GLY A 104 -12.24 -6.90 -6.53
N PRO A 105 -12.96 -7.14 -5.42
CA PRO A 105 -12.35 -7.21 -4.09
C PRO A 105 -11.47 -8.46 -3.94
N GLY A 106 -10.44 -8.35 -3.12
CA GLY A 106 -9.53 -9.46 -2.82
C GLY A 106 -8.13 -8.98 -2.46
N ILE A 107 -7.19 -9.92 -2.34
CA ILE A 107 -5.77 -9.62 -2.18
C ILE A 107 -5.28 -9.03 -3.50
N ASN A 108 -4.66 -7.87 -3.43
CA ASN A 108 -4.21 -7.13 -4.60
C ASN A 108 -2.70 -6.86 -4.61
N HIS A 109 -2.03 -6.90 -3.47
CA HIS A 109 -0.59 -6.75 -3.44
C HIS A 109 0.07 -7.51 -2.29
N ILE A 110 1.38 -7.72 -2.45
CA ILE A 110 2.28 -8.24 -1.44
C ILE A 110 3.38 -7.19 -1.26
N ALA A 111 3.59 -6.76 -0.02
CA ALA A 111 4.61 -5.77 0.29
C ALA A 111 5.83 -6.41 0.95
N PHE A 112 6.99 -5.92 0.57
CA PHE A 112 8.29 -6.33 1.13
C PHE A 112 9.05 -5.11 1.63
N ASN A 113 9.74 -5.27 2.75
CA ASN A 113 10.78 -4.34 3.14
C ASN A 113 12.07 -4.69 2.39
N THR A 114 12.79 -3.68 1.97
CA THR A 114 14.09 -3.79 1.31
C THR A 114 15.07 -2.77 1.89
N PRO A 115 16.36 -3.09 2.00
CA PRO A 115 17.36 -2.14 2.47
C PRO A 115 17.66 -1.05 1.44
N ASN A 116 17.33 -1.25 0.16
CA ASN A 116 17.59 -0.28 -0.91
C ASN A 116 16.47 -0.28 -1.95
N ILE A 117 15.41 0.48 -1.64
CA ILE A 117 14.20 0.52 -2.46
C ILE A 117 14.48 0.97 -3.90
N ASP A 118 15.33 1.98 -4.10
CA ASP A 118 15.59 2.51 -5.44
C ASP A 118 16.31 1.49 -6.33
N GLN A 119 17.33 0.82 -5.78
CA GLN A 119 18.07 -0.22 -6.50
C GLN A 119 17.20 -1.43 -6.81
N ASP A 120 16.39 -1.86 -5.85
CA ASP A 120 15.55 -3.04 -6.02
C ASP A 120 14.37 -2.75 -6.95
N THR A 121 13.82 -1.53 -6.93
CA THR A 121 12.86 -1.07 -7.93
C THR A 121 13.46 -1.15 -9.32
N GLN A 122 14.67 -0.61 -9.51
CA GLN A 122 15.32 -0.63 -10.83
C GLN A 122 15.52 -2.07 -11.34
N LYS A 123 15.92 -3.01 -10.47
CA LYS A 123 16.05 -4.43 -10.85
C LYS A 123 14.73 -5.04 -11.33
N LEU A 124 13.60 -4.62 -10.75
CA LEU A 124 12.28 -5.09 -11.17
C LEU A 124 11.86 -4.47 -12.49
N LEU A 125 12.11 -3.16 -12.67
CA LEU A 125 11.88 -2.48 -13.97
C LEU A 125 12.70 -3.13 -15.10
N ASP A 126 13.96 -3.47 -14.84
CA ASP A 126 14.84 -4.15 -15.81
C ASP A 126 14.32 -5.56 -16.18
N LYS A 127 13.47 -6.14 -15.36
CA LYS A 127 12.80 -7.42 -15.62
C LYS A 127 11.44 -7.28 -16.30
N GLY A 128 11.02 -6.06 -16.59
CA GLY A 128 9.78 -5.75 -17.31
C GLY A 128 8.58 -5.51 -16.41
N CYS A 129 8.77 -5.29 -15.11
CA CYS A 129 7.70 -4.79 -14.25
C CYS A 129 7.46 -3.30 -14.53
N ASP A 130 6.23 -2.85 -14.37
CA ASP A 130 5.85 -1.46 -14.54
C ASP A 130 5.71 -0.75 -13.19
N LEU A 131 6.31 0.42 -13.03
CA LEU A 131 6.08 1.26 -11.85
C LEU A 131 4.71 1.92 -11.96
N VAL A 132 3.83 1.59 -11.02
CA VAL A 132 2.44 2.09 -11.04
C VAL A 132 2.19 3.18 -10.01
N PHE A 133 2.98 3.20 -8.94
CA PHE A 133 2.86 4.16 -7.86
C PHE A 133 4.21 4.37 -7.17
N ASN A 134 4.48 5.61 -6.75
CA ASN A 134 5.64 5.99 -5.96
C ASN A 134 5.21 6.93 -4.83
N ALA A 135 5.72 6.69 -3.64
CA ALA A 135 5.61 7.60 -2.52
C ALA A 135 6.99 8.09 -2.07
N THR A 136 7.11 9.39 -1.88
CA THR A 136 8.32 10.01 -1.38
C THR A 136 8.05 10.91 -0.18
N ILE A 137 9.04 11.08 0.69
CA ILE A 137 9.07 12.10 1.74
C ILE A 137 10.38 12.85 1.61
N ASN A 138 10.29 14.19 1.50
CA ASN A 138 11.45 15.05 1.28
C ASN A 138 12.32 14.59 0.09
N GLY A 139 11.68 14.09 -0.97
CA GLY A 139 12.35 13.57 -2.16
C GLY A 139 13.00 12.19 -2.01
N LYS A 140 12.89 11.54 -0.86
CA LYS A 140 13.37 10.17 -0.66
C LYS A 140 12.23 9.19 -0.86
N THR A 141 12.43 8.18 -1.70
CA THR A 141 11.48 7.10 -1.92
C THR A 141 11.25 6.30 -0.63
N ILE A 142 9.98 6.12 -0.28
CA ILE A 142 9.57 5.32 0.88
C ILE A 142 8.76 4.09 0.47
N GLU A 143 8.10 4.14 -0.69
CA GLU A 143 7.26 3.06 -1.17
C GLU A 143 7.13 3.11 -2.69
N ASN A 144 7.14 1.94 -3.33
CA ASN A 144 6.84 1.75 -4.74
C ASN A 144 5.88 0.58 -4.92
N TYR A 145 4.90 0.75 -5.80
CA TYR A 145 4.08 -0.36 -6.31
C TYR A 145 4.48 -0.66 -7.75
N LEU A 146 4.68 -1.93 -8.02
CA LEU A 146 4.99 -2.43 -9.35
C LEU A 146 3.92 -3.44 -9.78
N ASP A 147 3.49 -3.33 -11.04
CA ASP A 147 2.69 -4.36 -11.70
C ASP A 147 3.63 -5.40 -12.30
N THR A 148 3.37 -6.70 -12.02
CA THR A 148 4.28 -7.81 -12.33
C THR A 148 3.62 -8.89 -13.17
#